data_0ffb70505d897eebea8736cbc0c2b702
#
_entry.id   0ffb70505d897eebea8736cbc0c2b702
#
_cell.length_a   1.000
_cell.length_b   1.000
_cell.length_c   1.000
_cell.angle_alpha   90.00
_cell.angle_beta   90.00
_cell.angle_gamma   90.00
#
_symmetry.space_group_name_H-M   'P 1'
#
loop_
_entity.id
_entity.type
_entity.pdbx_description
1 polymer ?
#
loop_
_entity_poly.entity_id
_entity_poly.type
_entity_poly.pdbx_seq_one_letter_code
_entity_poly.pdbx_strand_id
1 'polypeptide(L)'
;MITNEHIQLISVSNVLMAWRDLREYLLNLRDSDELIRISHPVDCYLEAGCIADKLVKKGGPAIIFDQPRLANGEISKFPLAMNLFGTRERTNKALGVENPKEIGETMVGLMKPDIGGILKKPWTGLELAMQGMSMAPKKVRKGACQAVVMKDPDMTKLPIPTTWPMDGGPFITLPLVVTKDPKTGQHNMGMYRGQIFGKKEIGLHWQAHKHAADHADDVGKENRMPVAICLGGPPPVMFSAISPLPDNLSEYEFAGLLNKKRLRITKCLTNDLWVPAEVDFVIEGYTIPGETRTEGPFGDHFGYYCLEEEYPVMHVTAI
;
A
#
# COMPACT_ATOMS: atom_id res chain seq x y z
N MET A 1 36.14 35.91 34.11
CA MET A 1 35.25 34.73 34.32
C MET A 1 34.21 34.79 33.24
N ILE A 2 34.41 34.00 32.21
CA ILE A 2 33.50 33.90 31.05
C ILE A 2 32.79 32.56 31.19
N THR A 3 31.51 32.65 31.45
CA THR A 3 30.64 31.49 31.60
C THR A 3 30.35 30.86 30.22
N ASN A 4 30.64 29.56 30.11
CA ASN A 4 30.32 28.73 28.94
C ASN A 4 28.79 28.62 28.77
N GLU A 5 28.25 29.34 27.81
CA GLU A 5 26.93 29.04 27.28
C GLU A 5 27.04 27.78 26.42
N HIS A 6 26.31 26.76 26.81
CA HIS A 6 26.12 25.54 26.04
C HIS A 6 25.42 25.89 24.71
N ILE A 7 26.20 25.90 23.64
CA ILE A 7 25.65 25.77 22.30
C ILE A 7 25.12 24.33 22.22
N GLN A 8 23.82 24.15 22.46
CA GLN A 8 23.13 22.93 22.05
C GLN A 8 23.23 22.90 20.53
N LEU A 9 24.11 22.05 20.02
CA LEU A 9 24.08 21.59 18.64
C LEU A 9 22.71 20.98 18.42
N ILE A 10 21.82 21.75 17.81
CA ILE A 10 20.58 21.22 17.24
C ILE A 10 21.02 20.17 16.23
N SER A 11 20.78 18.91 16.58
CA SER A 11 20.99 17.78 15.69
C SER A 11 20.21 18.04 14.41
N VAL A 12 20.94 18.39 13.34
CA VAL A 12 20.40 18.51 11.98
C VAL A 12 20.23 17.09 11.43
N SER A 13 19.33 16.30 12.02
CA SER A 13 19.01 14.94 11.55
C SER A 13 17.52 14.68 11.36
N ASN A 14 16.68 15.71 11.23
CA ASN A 14 15.34 15.58 10.70
C ASN A 14 15.31 15.95 9.22
N VAL A 15 16.12 15.26 8.40
CA VAL A 15 15.88 15.19 6.97
C VAL A 15 14.62 14.34 6.81
N LEU A 16 13.50 15.01 6.59
CA LEU A 16 12.20 14.42 6.30
C LEU A 16 12.35 13.45 5.13
N MET A 17 12.38 12.14 5.43
CA MET A 17 12.70 11.12 4.45
C MET A 17 11.51 10.91 3.51
N ALA A 18 11.67 11.33 2.27
CA ALA A 18 10.78 10.98 1.17
C ALA A 18 11.22 9.63 0.59
N TRP A 19 10.48 8.58 0.84
CA TRP A 19 10.78 7.25 0.32
C TRP A 19 10.59 7.20 -1.20
N ARG A 20 11.58 6.64 -1.89
CA ARG A 20 11.46 6.39 -3.32
C ARG A 20 10.61 5.16 -3.59
N ASP A 21 10.87 4.07 -2.86
CA ASP A 21 10.26 2.76 -3.02
C ASP A 21 10.30 1.98 -1.69
N LEU A 22 9.75 0.77 -1.65
CA LEU A 22 9.81 -0.10 -0.48
C LEU A 22 11.23 -0.54 -0.15
N ARG A 23 12.08 -0.74 -1.14
CA ARG A 23 13.47 -1.15 -0.94
C ARG A 23 14.26 -0.14 -0.12
N GLU A 24 14.09 1.15 -0.41
CA GLU A 24 14.75 2.21 0.36
C GLU A 24 14.30 2.20 1.83
N TYR A 25 13.03 1.99 2.08
CA TYR A 25 12.51 1.83 3.44
C TYR A 25 13.10 0.59 4.15
N LEU A 26 13.13 -0.57 3.47
CA LEU A 26 13.73 -1.80 4.00
C LEU A 26 15.23 -1.66 4.30
N LEU A 27 15.98 -0.93 3.49
CA LEU A 27 17.38 -0.61 3.74
C LEU A 27 17.53 0.25 5.00
N ASN A 28 16.67 1.24 5.19
CA ASN A 28 16.65 2.05 6.40
C ASN A 28 16.33 1.23 7.65
N LEU A 29 15.36 0.31 7.58
CA LEU A 29 15.06 -0.60 8.69
C LEU A 29 16.26 -1.52 9.02
N ARG A 30 16.95 -2.02 8.01
CA ARG A 30 18.17 -2.82 8.19
C ARG A 30 19.26 -2.01 8.92
N ASP A 31 19.50 -0.78 8.46
CA ASP A 31 20.57 0.09 8.99
C ASP A 31 20.26 0.60 10.41
N SER A 32 19.02 0.41 10.89
CA SER A 32 18.60 0.70 12.27
C SER A 32 18.28 -0.55 13.09
N ASP A 33 18.74 -1.73 12.67
CA ASP A 33 18.54 -3.03 13.34
C ASP A 33 17.05 -3.40 13.55
N GLU A 34 16.17 -2.84 12.71
CA GLU A 34 14.73 -3.11 12.73
C GLU A 34 14.26 -4.08 11.65
N LEU A 35 15.20 -4.76 10.97
CA LEU A 35 14.91 -5.74 9.93
C LEU A 35 15.77 -6.99 10.11
N ILE A 36 15.13 -8.14 10.15
CA ILE A 36 15.81 -9.45 10.09
C ILE A 36 15.53 -10.14 8.77
N ARG A 37 16.45 -11.02 8.35
CA ARG A 37 16.30 -11.85 7.15
C ARG A 37 16.43 -13.31 7.51
N ILE A 38 15.56 -14.16 6.97
CA ILE A 38 15.61 -15.61 7.09
C ILE A 38 15.97 -16.18 5.71
N SER A 39 17.14 -16.82 5.62
CA SER A 39 17.69 -17.33 4.36
C SER A 39 17.35 -18.79 4.08
N HIS A 40 16.80 -19.53 5.07
CA HIS A 40 16.31 -20.90 4.85
C HIS A 40 14.86 -20.88 4.34
N PRO A 41 14.41 -21.95 3.67
CA PRO A 41 13.03 -22.04 3.20
C PRO A 41 12.01 -21.96 4.34
N VAL A 42 10.96 -21.14 4.12
CA VAL A 42 9.82 -20.96 5.03
C VAL A 42 8.53 -21.09 4.23
N ASP A 43 7.58 -21.88 4.71
CA ASP A 43 6.31 -22.09 4.02
C ASP A 43 5.43 -20.84 4.06
N CYS A 44 4.87 -20.48 2.91
CA CYS A 44 3.80 -19.47 2.83
C CYS A 44 2.51 -19.95 3.50
N TYR A 45 2.32 -21.27 3.62
CA TYR A 45 1.19 -21.84 4.35
C TYR A 45 1.51 -21.89 5.85
N LEU A 46 0.89 -21.03 6.62
CA LEU A 46 0.91 -20.89 8.07
C LEU A 46 2.27 -20.52 8.71
N GLU A 47 3.40 -21.03 8.24
CA GLU A 47 4.69 -20.87 8.91
C GLU A 47 5.16 -19.41 8.90
N ALA A 48 5.16 -18.76 7.74
CA ALA A 48 5.52 -17.35 7.62
C ALA A 48 4.59 -16.47 8.47
N GLY A 49 3.27 -16.73 8.43
CA GLY A 49 2.28 -16.04 9.25
C GLY A 49 2.52 -16.22 10.74
N CYS A 50 2.79 -17.46 11.20
CA CYS A 50 3.08 -17.77 12.59
C CYS A 50 4.34 -17.05 13.11
N ILE A 51 5.40 -16.99 12.31
CA ILE A 51 6.62 -16.28 12.67
C ILE A 51 6.36 -14.77 12.77
N ALA A 52 5.65 -14.19 11.80
CA ALA A 52 5.30 -12.76 11.79
C ALA A 52 4.40 -12.40 12.99
N ASP A 53 3.39 -13.20 13.32
CA ASP A 53 2.50 -12.99 14.46
C ASP A 53 3.27 -12.95 15.78
N LYS A 54 4.20 -13.90 15.98
CA LYS A 54 5.07 -13.91 17.16
C LYS A 54 5.94 -12.66 17.27
N LEU A 55 6.45 -12.16 16.14
CA LEU A 55 7.24 -10.92 16.11
C LEU A 55 6.37 -9.72 16.46
N VAL A 56 5.19 -9.58 15.84
CA VAL A 56 4.25 -8.49 16.14
C VAL A 56 3.93 -8.42 17.62
N LYS A 57 3.53 -9.56 18.22
CA LYS A 57 3.15 -9.65 19.64
C LYS A 57 4.27 -9.29 20.62
N LYS A 58 5.53 -9.40 20.17
CA LYS A 58 6.71 -9.06 20.98
C LYS A 58 7.26 -7.66 20.68
N GLY A 59 6.62 -6.89 19.80
CA GLY A 59 7.18 -5.64 19.28
C GLY A 59 8.50 -5.85 18.53
N GLY A 60 8.68 -7.05 17.95
CA GLY A 60 9.91 -7.44 17.25
C GLY A 60 10.06 -6.78 15.88
N PRO A 61 11.23 -6.96 15.21
CA PRO A 61 11.58 -6.32 13.95
C PRO A 61 10.69 -6.74 12.78
N ALA A 62 10.75 -5.99 11.69
CA ALA A 62 10.27 -6.43 10.38
C ALA A 62 11.07 -7.66 9.91
N ILE A 63 10.50 -8.47 9.04
CA ILE A 63 11.11 -9.70 8.59
C ILE A 63 11.02 -9.86 7.08
N ILE A 64 12.10 -10.37 6.47
CA ILE A 64 12.12 -10.83 5.09
C ILE A 64 12.45 -12.32 5.06
N PHE A 65 11.61 -13.11 4.43
CA PHE A 65 11.87 -14.48 4.05
C PHE A 65 12.46 -14.48 2.64
N ASP A 66 13.72 -14.90 2.51
CA ASP A 66 14.43 -14.90 1.23
C ASP A 66 13.98 -16.04 0.31
N GLN A 67 13.54 -17.15 0.89
CA GLN A 67 13.15 -18.37 0.20
C GLN A 67 11.75 -18.84 0.63
N PRO A 68 10.67 -18.06 0.33
CA PRO A 68 9.33 -18.51 0.62
C PRO A 68 8.98 -19.75 -0.20
N ARG A 69 8.46 -20.80 0.44
CA ARG A 69 7.98 -22.01 -0.22
C ARG A 69 6.52 -21.85 -0.60
N LEU A 70 6.23 -22.04 -1.89
CA LEU A 70 4.89 -21.95 -2.46
C LEU A 70 4.07 -23.22 -2.15
N ALA A 71 2.75 -23.16 -2.38
CA ALA A 71 1.85 -24.28 -2.13
C ALA A 71 2.19 -25.54 -2.97
N ASN A 72 2.85 -25.39 -4.12
CA ASN A 72 3.32 -26.50 -4.94
C ASN A 72 4.67 -27.09 -4.48
N GLY A 73 5.25 -26.58 -3.36
CA GLY A 73 6.52 -27.00 -2.80
C GLY A 73 7.77 -26.31 -3.41
N GLU A 74 7.61 -25.54 -4.48
CA GLU A 74 8.71 -24.79 -5.08
C GLU A 74 9.10 -23.58 -4.24
N ILE A 75 10.36 -23.16 -4.35
CA ILE A 75 10.83 -21.91 -3.75
C ILE A 75 10.47 -20.74 -4.68
N SER A 76 9.81 -19.74 -4.13
CA SER A 76 9.49 -18.51 -4.87
C SER A 76 10.77 -17.79 -5.32
N LYS A 77 10.71 -17.20 -6.50
CA LYS A 77 11.75 -16.28 -6.99
C LYS A 77 11.71 -14.91 -6.32
N PHE A 78 10.65 -14.64 -5.58
CA PHE A 78 10.42 -13.37 -4.91
C PHE A 78 10.45 -13.57 -3.40
N PRO A 79 11.12 -12.70 -2.64
CA PRO A 79 11.08 -12.73 -1.19
C PRO A 79 9.70 -12.28 -0.67
N LEU A 80 9.40 -12.64 0.57
CA LEU A 80 8.21 -12.20 1.29
C LEU A 80 8.62 -11.33 2.47
N ALA A 81 8.12 -10.08 2.52
CA ALA A 81 8.33 -9.18 3.63
C ALA A 81 7.07 -9.07 4.49
N MET A 82 7.22 -9.17 5.81
CA MET A 82 6.11 -9.11 6.77
C MET A 82 6.47 -8.22 7.97
N ASN A 83 5.48 -7.84 8.77
CA ASN A 83 5.63 -7.02 9.98
C ASN A 83 6.32 -5.66 9.72
N LEU A 84 6.08 -5.05 8.57
CA LEU A 84 6.74 -3.80 8.17
C LEU A 84 6.36 -2.61 9.06
N PHE A 85 5.13 -2.60 9.58
CA PHE A 85 4.53 -1.49 10.33
C PHE A 85 4.04 -1.91 11.73
N GLY A 86 4.57 -3.01 12.28
CA GLY A 86 4.07 -3.64 13.50
C GLY A 86 4.42 -2.91 14.81
N THR A 87 5.15 -1.79 14.78
CA THR A 87 5.37 -0.91 15.93
C THR A 87 5.05 0.54 15.58
N ARG A 88 4.76 1.35 16.60
CA ARG A 88 4.51 2.79 16.41
C ARG A 88 5.74 3.47 15.82
N GLU A 89 6.92 3.10 16.29
CA GLU A 89 8.19 3.67 15.84
C GLU A 89 8.42 3.42 14.35
N ARG A 90 8.20 2.18 13.88
CA ARG A 90 8.29 1.85 12.45
C ARG A 90 7.23 2.55 11.61
N THR A 91 6.00 2.65 12.12
CA THR A 91 4.93 3.40 11.46
C THR A 91 5.28 4.89 11.34
N ASN A 92 5.77 5.51 12.41
CA ASN A 92 6.20 6.90 12.39
C ASN A 92 7.36 7.11 11.40
N LYS A 93 8.34 6.22 11.42
CA LYS A 93 9.46 6.21 10.46
C LYS A 93 8.97 6.07 9.02
N ALA A 94 8.04 5.16 8.76
CA ALA A 94 7.42 4.95 7.44
C ALA A 94 6.75 6.23 6.91
N LEU A 95 6.12 6.99 7.78
CA LEU A 95 5.40 8.23 7.46
C LEU A 95 6.27 9.48 7.54
N GLY A 96 7.51 9.36 8.03
CA GLY A 96 8.42 10.50 8.21
C GLY A 96 7.91 11.53 9.23
N VAL A 97 7.27 11.06 10.30
CA VAL A 97 6.72 11.89 11.40
C VAL A 97 7.23 11.41 12.74
N GLU A 98 7.31 12.30 13.71
CA GLU A 98 7.59 11.94 15.12
C GLU A 98 6.31 11.48 15.82
N ASN A 99 5.19 12.10 15.49
CA ASN A 99 3.89 11.80 16.07
C ASN A 99 2.81 11.72 14.98
N PRO A 100 1.96 10.67 14.94
CA PRO A 100 0.86 10.56 13.98
C PRO A 100 -0.14 11.73 13.99
N LYS A 101 -0.21 12.49 15.09
CA LYS A 101 -1.03 13.71 15.18
C LYS A 101 -0.64 14.78 14.15
N GLU A 102 0.63 14.84 13.76
CA GLU A 102 1.12 15.78 12.74
C GLU A 102 0.41 15.59 11.40
N ILE A 103 0.07 14.34 11.05
CA ILE A 103 -0.69 14.05 9.82
C ILE A 103 -2.11 14.61 9.93
N GLY A 104 -2.77 14.40 11.08
CA GLY A 104 -4.10 14.94 11.33
C GLY A 104 -4.11 16.47 11.31
N GLU A 105 -3.13 17.11 11.94
CA GLU A 105 -2.97 18.57 11.93
C GLU A 105 -2.73 19.10 10.51
N THR A 106 -1.90 18.41 9.72
CA THR A 106 -1.66 18.75 8.32
C THR A 106 -2.95 18.65 7.50
N MET A 107 -3.74 17.58 7.68
CA MET A 107 -5.03 17.42 7.01
C MET A 107 -6.01 18.54 7.38
N VAL A 108 -6.13 18.85 8.67
CA VAL A 108 -7.00 19.94 9.14
C VAL A 108 -6.54 21.30 8.59
N GLY A 109 -5.23 21.54 8.56
CA GLY A 109 -4.64 22.76 7.98
C GLY A 109 -4.93 22.92 6.48
N LEU A 110 -4.94 21.84 5.72
CA LEU A 110 -5.31 21.85 4.30
C LEU A 110 -6.82 22.10 4.09
N MET A 111 -7.67 21.52 4.95
CA MET A 111 -9.11 21.70 4.86
C MET A 111 -9.57 23.08 5.34
N LYS A 112 -8.85 23.69 6.27
CA LYS A 112 -9.16 25.01 6.87
C LYS A 112 -7.90 25.86 6.94
N PRO A 113 -7.39 26.40 5.81
CA PRO A 113 -6.18 27.21 5.82
C PRO A 113 -6.37 28.49 6.64
N ASP A 114 -5.49 28.70 7.63
CA ASP A 114 -5.43 29.97 8.39
C ASP A 114 -4.75 31.06 7.56
N ILE A 115 -5.54 31.72 6.73
CA ILE A 115 -5.07 32.82 5.86
C ILE A 115 -4.43 33.96 6.70
N GLY A 116 -4.97 34.24 7.88
CA GLY A 116 -4.44 35.28 8.77
C GLY A 116 -3.05 34.94 9.35
N GLY A 117 -2.82 33.65 9.66
CA GLY A 117 -1.53 33.14 10.10
C GLY A 117 -0.47 33.12 8.97
N ILE A 118 -0.88 32.78 7.74
CA ILE A 118 -0.02 32.78 6.55
C ILE A 118 0.51 34.21 6.27
N LEU A 119 -0.34 35.21 6.36
CA LEU A 119 0.04 36.62 6.14
C LEU A 119 1.04 37.11 7.18
N LYS A 120 0.99 36.60 8.43
CA LYS A 120 1.91 36.97 9.51
C LYS A 120 3.25 36.24 9.47
N LYS A 121 3.30 35.06 8.83
CA LYS A 121 4.50 34.21 8.74
C LYS A 121 4.70 33.75 7.27
N PRO A 122 5.41 34.52 6.43
CA PRO A 122 5.56 34.20 5.00
C PRO A 122 6.19 32.84 4.73
N TRP A 123 7.01 32.30 5.63
CA TRP A 123 7.58 30.96 5.55
C TRP A 123 6.51 29.86 5.59
N THR A 124 5.43 30.05 6.37
CA THR A 124 4.28 29.12 6.39
C THR A 124 3.59 29.05 5.02
N GLY A 125 3.53 30.20 4.32
CA GLY A 125 3.01 30.23 2.94
C GLY A 125 3.88 29.43 1.94
N LEU A 126 5.20 29.47 2.10
CA LEU A 126 6.13 28.71 1.27
C LEU A 126 6.01 27.18 1.54
N GLU A 127 5.92 26.80 2.81
CA GLU A 127 5.70 25.39 3.20
C GLU A 127 4.39 24.84 2.65
N LEU A 128 3.29 25.58 2.77
CA LEU A 128 2.00 25.21 2.19
C LEU A 128 2.06 25.11 0.66
N ALA A 129 2.79 26.01 -0.01
CA ALA A 129 2.98 25.95 -1.45
C ALA A 129 3.78 24.70 -1.88
N MET A 130 4.84 24.35 -1.14
CA MET A 130 5.62 23.13 -1.39
C MET A 130 4.79 21.86 -1.13
N GLN A 131 3.98 21.83 -0.08
CA GLN A 131 3.05 20.76 0.20
C GLN A 131 2.02 20.62 -0.94
N GLY A 132 1.40 21.72 -1.35
CA GLY A 132 0.48 21.73 -2.49
C GLY A 132 1.13 21.24 -3.80
N MET A 133 2.38 21.60 -4.06
CA MET A 133 3.11 21.09 -5.23
C MET A 133 3.38 19.59 -5.16
N SER A 134 3.59 19.02 -3.95
CA SER A 134 3.82 17.59 -3.76
C SER A 134 2.57 16.76 -4.01
N MET A 135 1.39 17.34 -3.83
CA MET A 135 0.10 16.67 -4.01
C MET A 135 -0.18 16.30 -5.46
N ALA A 136 0.20 17.14 -6.43
CA ALA A 136 -0.10 16.87 -7.83
C ALA A 136 0.69 15.67 -8.38
N PRO A 137 0.04 14.53 -8.75
CA PRO A 137 0.74 13.37 -9.29
C PRO A 137 1.57 13.72 -10.54
N LYS A 138 2.68 13.01 -10.73
CA LYS A 138 3.54 13.16 -11.90
C LYS A 138 3.40 11.96 -12.83
N LYS A 139 2.75 12.14 -13.97
CA LYS A 139 2.68 11.11 -15.02
C LYS A 139 4.07 10.85 -15.60
N VAL A 140 4.43 9.56 -15.69
CA VAL A 140 5.67 9.11 -16.33
C VAL A 140 5.34 8.08 -17.40
N ARG A 141 6.19 8.01 -18.44
CA ARG A 141 5.96 7.12 -19.58
C ARG A 141 6.12 5.65 -19.20
N LYS A 142 7.03 5.33 -18.28
CA LYS A 142 7.33 3.97 -17.81
C LYS A 142 7.70 4.02 -16.32
N GLY A 143 7.10 3.12 -15.53
CA GLY A 143 7.43 2.92 -14.12
C GLY A 143 8.47 1.82 -13.90
N ALA A 144 9.08 1.79 -12.72
CA ALA A 144 9.95 0.68 -12.29
C ALA A 144 9.15 -0.64 -12.26
N CYS A 145 7.88 -0.59 -11.87
CA CYS A 145 6.95 -1.73 -11.87
C CYS A 145 6.75 -2.40 -13.23
N GLN A 146 7.12 -1.73 -14.33
CA GLN A 146 7.01 -2.24 -15.70
C GLN A 146 8.37 -2.73 -16.27
N ALA A 147 9.38 -2.91 -15.42
CA ALA A 147 10.71 -3.37 -15.86
C ALA A 147 10.67 -4.81 -16.36
N VAL A 148 9.86 -5.65 -15.72
CA VAL A 148 9.61 -7.05 -16.08
C VAL A 148 8.11 -7.24 -16.26
N VAL A 149 7.70 -8.02 -17.25
CA VAL A 149 6.29 -8.32 -17.51
C VAL A 149 6.11 -9.83 -17.62
N MET A 150 5.22 -10.37 -16.80
CA MET A 150 4.79 -11.77 -16.88
C MET A 150 3.71 -11.88 -17.96
N LYS A 151 4.09 -12.33 -19.16
CA LYS A 151 3.18 -12.41 -20.33
C LYS A 151 2.06 -13.44 -20.15
N ASP A 152 2.32 -14.52 -19.43
CA ASP A 152 1.31 -15.47 -18.98
C ASP A 152 1.21 -15.34 -17.45
N PRO A 153 0.27 -14.51 -16.94
CA PRO A 153 0.18 -14.22 -15.54
C PRO A 153 -0.19 -15.46 -14.73
N ASP A 154 0.54 -15.68 -13.64
CA ASP A 154 0.35 -16.81 -12.75
C ASP A 154 0.55 -16.37 -11.30
N MET A 155 -0.57 -16.12 -10.62
CA MET A 155 -0.60 -15.70 -9.22
C MET A 155 -0.01 -16.73 -8.27
N THR A 156 -0.02 -18.02 -8.64
CA THR A 156 0.51 -19.11 -7.80
C THR A 156 2.03 -19.10 -7.71
N LYS A 157 2.72 -18.27 -8.51
CA LYS A 157 4.17 -18.06 -8.45
C LYS A 157 4.58 -16.95 -7.48
N LEU A 158 3.62 -16.17 -6.98
CA LEU A 158 3.88 -15.14 -5.99
C LEU A 158 3.79 -15.73 -4.57
N PRO A 159 4.65 -15.32 -3.63
CA PRO A 159 4.66 -15.86 -2.27
C PRO A 159 3.55 -15.22 -1.41
N ILE A 160 2.31 -15.48 -1.79
CA ILE A 160 1.14 -14.97 -1.07
C ILE A 160 0.80 -15.95 0.05
N PRO A 161 0.79 -15.50 1.33
CA PRO A 161 0.62 -16.39 2.45
C PRO A 161 -0.84 -16.78 2.69
N THR A 162 -1.04 -18.00 3.21
CA THR A 162 -2.20 -18.37 4.02
C THR A 162 -1.78 -18.18 5.48
N THR A 163 -2.38 -17.21 6.17
CA THR A 163 -1.87 -16.76 7.48
C THR A 163 -2.44 -17.59 8.62
N TRP A 164 -3.72 -17.95 8.56
CA TRP A 164 -4.43 -18.62 9.63
C TRP A 164 -5.00 -19.98 9.19
N PRO A 165 -5.15 -20.95 10.14
CA PRO A 165 -5.53 -22.33 9.80
C PRO A 165 -6.87 -22.49 9.10
N MET A 166 -7.83 -21.57 9.33
CA MET A 166 -9.15 -21.64 8.71
C MET A 166 -9.34 -20.62 7.59
N ASP A 167 -8.26 -19.94 7.14
CA ASP A 167 -8.33 -19.10 5.94
C ASP A 167 -8.71 -19.95 4.73
N GLY A 168 -9.60 -19.43 3.89
CA GLY A 168 -10.08 -20.10 2.66
C GLY A 168 -9.01 -20.27 1.58
N GLY A 169 -7.78 -19.81 1.82
CA GLY A 169 -6.65 -19.89 0.92
C GLY A 169 -5.61 -18.77 1.14
N PRO A 170 -4.72 -18.53 0.16
CA PRO A 170 -3.77 -17.43 0.22
C PRO A 170 -4.47 -16.09 0.03
N PHE A 171 -4.10 -15.10 0.86
CA PHE A 171 -4.65 -13.74 0.78
C PHE A 171 -3.57 -12.68 0.62
N ILE A 172 -3.80 -11.75 -0.31
CA ILE A 172 -3.08 -10.48 -0.36
C ILE A 172 -3.68 -9.58 0.71
N THR A 173 -2.88 -9.18 1.69
CA THR A 173 -3.35 -8.45 2.89
C THR A 173 -3.04 -6.96 2.89
N LEU A 174 -2.09 -6.50 2.06
CA LEU A 174 -1.73 -5.09 1.88
C LEU A 174 -1.79 -4.66 0.40
N PRO A 175 -2.87 -4.96 -0.33
CA PRO A 175 -3.00 -4.55 -1.72
C PRO A 175 -3.45 -3.09 -1.80
N LEU A 176 -2.92 -2.37 -2.80
CA LEU A 176 -3.43 -1.08 -3.23
C LEU A 176 -4.29 -1.33 -4.47
N VAL A 177 -5.60 -1.37 -4.29
CA VAL A 177 -6.54 -1.66 -5.37
C VAL A 177 -6.95 -0.36 -6.04
N VAL A 178 -6.61 -0.24 -7.31
CA VAL A 178 -6.91 0.93 -8.14
C VAL A 178 -8.12 0.65 -9.01
N THR A 179 -9.08 1.54 -8.94
CA THR A 179 -10.25 1.60 -9.82
C THR A 179 -10.42 3.00 -10.37
N LYS A 180 -11.35 3.19 -11.30
CA LYS A 180 -11.65 4.50 -11.87
C LYS A 180 -13.16 4.68 -11.93
N ASP A 181 -13.64 5.80 -11.41
CA ASP A 181 -15.04 6.20 -11.53
C ASP A 181 -15.41 6.34 -13.02
N PRO A 182 -16.37 5.58 -13.51
CA PRO A 182 -16.77 5.62 -14.92
C PRO A 182 -17.45 6.95 -15.30
N LYS A 183 -18.00 7.70 -14.35
CA LYS A 183 -18.69 8.97 -14.58
C LYS A 183 -17.75 10.15 -14.61
N THR A 184 -16.84 10.22 -13.65
CA THR A 184 -15.92 11.36 -13.49
C THR A 184 -14.53 11.11 -14.07
N GLY A 185 -14.14 9.84 -14.22
CA GLY A 185 -12.79 9.44 -14.62
C GLY A 185 -11.76 9.57 -13.48
N GLN A 186 -12.19 9.89 -12.26
CA GLN A 186 -11.32 10.00 -11.10
C GLN A 186 -10.87 8.61 -10.65
N HIS A 187 -9.57 8.48 -10.33
CA HIS A 187 -9.02 7.24 -9.78
C HIS A 187 -9.20 7.19 -8.27
N ASN A 188 -9.54 6.01 -7.78
CA ASN A 188 -9.54 5.65 -6.37
C ASN A 188 -8.43 4.62 -6.13
N MET A 189 -7.77 4.68 -5.00
CA MET A 189 -6.76 3.71 -4.56
C MET A 189 -7.07 3.30 -3.11
N GLY A 190 -7.77 2.19 -2.95
CA GLY A 190 -8.18 1.67 -1.64
C GLY A 190 -7.46 0.37 -1.26
N MET A 191 -7.49 0.02 0.02
CA MET A 191 -6.93 -1.24 0.50
C MET A 191 -8.06 -2.24 0.72
N TYR A 192 -8.14 -3.25 -0.14
CA TYR A 192 -9.12 -4.32 -0.10
C TYR A 192 -8.43 -5.65 -0.25
N ARG A 193 -8.56 -6.57 0.73
CA ARG A 193 -7.92 -7.89 0.66
C ARG A 193 -8.33 -8.64 -0.61
N GLY A 194 -7.43 -9.49 -1.12
CA GLY A 194 -7.71 -10.32 -2.28
C GLY A 194 -7.38 -11.78 -2.02
N GLN A 195 -8.34 -12.68 -2.18
CA GLN A 195 -8.13 -14.13 -2.10
C GLN A 195 -7.69 -14.68 -3.45
N ILE A 196 -6.63 -15.47 -3.47
CA ILE A 196 -6.15 -16.11 -4.69
C ILE A 196 -6.96 -17.39 -4.94
N PHE A 197 -7.70 -17.40 -6.03
CA PHE A 197 -8.49 -18.58 -6.45
C PHE A 197 -7.75 -19.48 -7.43
N GLY A 198 -6.67 -19.00 -8.01
CA GLY A 198 -5.90 -19.75 -8.99
C GLY A 198 -4.89 -18.87 -9.72
N LYS A 199 -4.51 -19.31 -10.93
CA LYS A 199 -3.48 -18.62 -11.71
C LYS A 199 -3.86 -17.21 -12.14
N LYS A 200 -5.14 -16.99 -12.46
CA LYS A 200 -5.63 -15.76 -13.11
C LYS A 200 -6.88 -15.18 -12.46
N GLU A 201 -7.24 -15.64 -11.26
CA GLU A 201 -8.47 -15.22 -10.59
C GLU A 201 -8.19 -14.82 -9.14
N ILE A 202 -8.75 -13.68 -8.75
CA ILE A 202 -8.64 -13.10 -7.41
C ILE A 202 -10.03 -12.68 -6.96
N GLY A 203 -10.47 -13.14 -5.78
CA GLY A 203 -11.68 -12.64 -5.12
C GLY A 203 -11.36 -11.30 -4.47
N LEU A 204 -12.18 -10.28 -4.69
CA LEU A 204 -11.97 -8.92 -4.19
C LEU A 204 -12.98 -8.60 -3.09
N HIS A 205 -12.52 -8.43 -1.86
CA HIS A 205 -13.37 -8.10 -0.73
C HIS A 205 -13.80 -6.63 -0.76
N TRP A 206 -14.72 -6.29 -1.66
CA TRP A 206 -15.29 -4.95 -1.74
C TRP A 206 -16.50 -4.81 -0.81
N GLN A 207 -16.35 -4.00 0.21
CA GLN A 207 -17.45 -3.66 1.10
C GLN A 207 -18.45 -2.73 0.39
N ALA A 208 -19.74 -2.92 0.63
CA ALA A 208 -20.86 -2.26 -0.04
C ALA A 208 -20.86 -0.71 0.00
N HIS A 209 -20.09 -0.09 0.86
CA HIS A 209 -20.00 1.37 1.02
C HIS A 209 -18.61 1.93 0.68
N LYS A 210 -17.87 1.27 -0.21
CA LYS A 210 -16.56 1.71 -0.65
C LYS A 210 -16.59 2.10 -2.12
N HIS A 211 -15.81 3.10 -2.49
CA HIS A 211 -15.74 3.64 -3.86
C HIS A 211 -15.57 2.57 -4.95
N ALA A 212 -14.82 1.48 -4.66
CA ALA A 212 -14.65 0.40 -5.61
C ALA A 212 -15.96 -0.37 -5.92
N ALA A 213 -16.83 -0.55 -4.92
CA ALA A 213 -18.14 -1.16 -5.11
C ALA A 213 -19.07 -0.22 -5.90
N ASP A 214 -19.09 1.08 -5.55
CA ASP A 214 -19.86 2.09 -6.28
C ASP A 214 -19.44 2.16 -7.75
N HIS A 215 -18.12 2.11 -8.04
CA HIS A 215 -17.61 2.07 -9.41
C HIS A 215 -18.07 0.84 -10.17
N ALA A 216 -18.12 -0.33 -9.52
CA ALA A 216 -18.58 -1.57 -10.14
C ALA A 216 -20.07 -1.51 -10.52
N ASP A 217 -20.90 -0.91 -9.65
CA ASP A 217 -22.34 -0.72 -9.91
C ASP A 217 -22.58 0.26 -11.05
N ASP A 218 -21.74 1.27 -11.18
CA ASP A 218 -21.86 2.34 -12.18
C ASP A 218 -21.41 1.93 -13.58
N VAL A 219 -20.56 0.92 -13.73
CA VAL A 219 -20.04 0.46 -15.04
C VAL A 219 -21.15 -0.16 -15.92
N GLY A 220 -22.19 -0.67 -15.29
CA GLY A 220 -23.28 -1.38 -15.97
C GLY A 220 -22.93 -2.84 -16.32
N LYS A 221 -23.97 -3.69 -16.33
CA LYS A 221 -23.84 -5.15 -16.36
C LYS A 221 -23.14 -5.73 -17.59
N GLU A 222 -23.04 -4.98 -18.68
CA GLU A 222 -22.48 -5.44 -19.95
C GLU A 222 -21.01 -5.07 -20.16
N ASN A 223 -20.43 -4.26 -19.27
CA ASN A 223 -19.08 -3.72 -19.40
C ASN A 223 -18.13 -4.35 -18.38
N ARG A 224 -16.89 -4.54 -18.78
CA ARG A 224 -15.81 -4.94 -17.87
C ARG A 224 -15.31 -3.72 -17.11
N MET A 225 -15.17 -3.83 -15.80
CA MET A 225 -14.56 -2.78 -14.99
C MET A 225 -13.06 -3.03 -14.84
N PRO A 226 -12.19 -2.13 -15.31
CA PRO A 226 -10.75 -2.25 -15.11
C PRO A 226 -10.39 -2.19 -13.63
N VAL A 227 -9.47 -3.07 -13.21
CA VAL A 227 -8.91 -3.11 -11.86
C VAL A 227 -7.40 -3.32 -11.96
N ALA A 228 -6.64 -2.68 -11.08
CA ALA A 228 -5.23 -2.97 -10.89
C ALA A 228 -4.93 -3.12 -9.40
N ILE A 229 -4.18 -4.15 -9.03
CA ILE A 229 -3.71 -4.36 -7.66
C ILE A 229 -2.21 -4.07 -7.65
N CYS A 230 -1.80 -3.10 -6.83
CA CYS A 230 -0.40 -2.79 -6.63
C CYS A 230 0.09 -3.36 -5.30
N LEU A 231 1.29 -3.94 -5.29
CA LEU A 231 1.94 -4.48 -4.10
C LEU A 231 3.25 -3.76 -3.86
N GLY A 232 3.55 -3.46 -2.60
CA GLY A 232 4.77 -2.74 -2.23
C GLY A 232 4.72 -1.25 -2.58
N GLY A 233 5.91 -0.66 -2.80
CA GLY A 233 6.07 0.77 -3.06
C GLY A 233 6.40 1.59 -1.82
N PRO A 234 6.44 2.93 -1.95
CA PRO A 234 6.73 3.80 -0.81
C PRO A 234 5.69 3.65 0.29
N PRO A 235 6.07 3.49 1.58
CA PRO A 235 5.12 3.33 2.68
C PRO A 235 4.00 4.38 2.73
N PRO A 236 4.26 5.70 2.51
CA PRO A 236 3.20 6.69 2.50
C PRO A 236 2.08 6.43 1.48
N VAL A 237 2.38 5.74 0.37
CA VAL A 237 1.36 5.33 -0.62
C VAL A 237 0.43 4.26 -0.04
N MET A 238 0.98 3.32 0.74
CA MET A 238 0.17 2.30 1.42
C MET A 238 -0.75 2.92 2.47
N PHE A 239 -0.23 3.88 3.24
CA PHE A 239 -1.03 4.58 4.26
C PHE A 239 -2.10 5.50 3.64
N SER A 240 -1.86 6.08 2.47
CA SER A 240 -2.87 6.89 1.80
C SER A 240 -4.12 6.08 1.42
N ALA A 241 -3.93 4.81 1.04
CA ALA A 241 -5.02 3.92 0.63
C ALA A 241 -5.97 3.49 1.77
N ILE A 242 -5.57 3.68 3.03
CA ILE A 242 -6.41 3.38 4.21
C ILE A 242 -6.91 4.65 4.91
N SER A 243 -6.51 5.81 4.43
CA SER A 243 -6.84 7.08 5.09
C SER A 243 -8.29 7.48 4.81
N PRO A 244 -9.05 7.95 5.82
CA PRO A 244 -10.40 8.45 5.63
C PRO A 244 -10.34 9.87 5.02
N LEU A 245 -10.18 9.93 3.70
CA LEU A 245 -10.08 11.18 2.97
C LEU A 245 -11.47 11.78 2.66
N PRO A 246 -11.60 13.10 2.60
CA PRO A 246 -12.79 13.74 2.07
C PRO A 246 -12.87 13.56 0.55
N ASP A 247 -14.08 13.59 -0.02
CA ASP A 247 -14.36 13.31 -1.44
C ASP A 247 -13.56 14.17 -2.45
N ASN A 248 -13.13 15.35 -2.02
CA ASN A 248 -12.35 16.27 -2.85
C ASN A 248 -10.83 16.08 -2.80
N LEU A 249 -10.35 15.07 -2.09
CA LEU A 249 -8.93 14.75 -1.94
C LEU A 249 -8.69 13.28 -2.32
N SER A 250 -7.91 13.04 -3.37
CA SER A 250 -7.58 11.69 -3.79
C SER A 250 -6.43 11.08 -2.99
N GLU A 251 -6.40 9.74 -2.89
CA GLU A 251 -5.29 9.01 -2.26
C GLU A 251 -3.95 9.30 -2.96
N TYR A 252 -3.97 9.59 -4.26
CA TYR A 252 -2.78 9.96 -5.03
C TYR A 252 -2.18 11.28 -4.57
N GLU A 253 -3.03 12.28 -4.34
CA GLU A 253 -2.64 13.59 -3.83
C GLU A 253 -2.14 13.48 -2.40
N PHE A 254 -2.87 12.72 -1.59
CA PHE A 254 -2.50 12.50 -0.19
C PHE A 254 -1.20 11.70 -0.05
N ALA A 255 -0.95 10.70 -0.90
CA ALA A 255 0.32 10.00 -0.95
C ALA A 255 1.50 10.94 -1.27
N GLY A 256 1.30 11.88 -2.19
CA GLY A 256 2.28 12.92 -2.49
C GLY A 256 2.56 13.85 -1.31
N LEU A 257 1.50 14.24 -0.59
CA LEU A 257 1.60 15.05 0.62
C LEU A 257 2.37 14.31 1.72
N LEU A 258 1.97 13.07 2.06
CA LEU A 258 2.63 12.26 3.08
C LEU A 258 4.10 12.02 2.77
N ASN A 259 4.40 11.70 1.50
CA ASN A 259 5.77 11.45 1.06
C ASN A 259 6.57 12.74 0.81
N LYS A 260 5.97 13.92 0.93
CA LYS A 260 6.58 15.24 0.65
C LYS A 260 7.22 15.31 -0.74
N LYS A 261 6.74 14.47 -1.65
CA LYS A 261 7.24 14.31 -3.02
C LYS A 261 6.10 13.88 -3.93
N ARG A 262 6.03 14.47 -5.11
CA ARG A 262 5.02 14.12 -6.10
C ARG A 262 5.00 12.62 -6.37
N LEU A 263 3.85 11.98 -6.18
CA LEU A 263 3.65 10.59 -6.54
C LEU A 263 3.84 10.43 -8.06
N ARG A 264 4.79 9.60 -8.47
CA ARG A 264 4.95 9.24 -9.87
C ARG A 264 3.94 8.15 -10.21
N ILE A 265 3.22 8.34 -11.30
CA ILE A 265 2.22 7.37 -11.78
C ILE A 265 2.51 7.00 -13.23
N THR A 266 2.28 5.73 -13.57
CA THR A 266 2.40 5.20 -14.93
C THR A 266 1.10 4.55 -15.37
N LYS A 267 0.85 4.52 -16.68
CA LYS A 267 -0.34 3.87 -17.23
C LYS A 267 -0.16 2.35 -17.22
N CYS A 268 -1.19 1.61 -16.85
CA CYS A 268 -1.24 0.15 -16.98
C CYS A 268 -0.99 -0.29 -18.44
N LEU A 269 -0.55 -1.53 -18.62
CA LEU A 269 -0.23 -2.10 -19.94
C LEU A 269 -1.48 -2.63 -20.65
N THR A 270 -2.45 -3.17 -19.89
CA THR A 270 -3.62 -3.87 -20.45
C THR A 270 -4.94 -3.13 -20.25
N ASN A 271 -4.92 -2.01 -19.51
CA ASN A 271 -6.09 -1.16 -19.29
C ASN A 271 -5.71 0.32 -19.19
N ASP A 272 -6.67 1.20 -18.92
CA ASP A 272 -6.47 2.65 -18.93
C ASP A 272 -6.24 3.27 -17.54
N LEU A 273 -6.01 2.44 -16.51
CA LEU A 273 -5.71 2.91 -15.16
C LEU A 273 -4.29 3.48 -15.06
N TRP A 274 -4.13 4.42 -14.14
CA TRP A 274 -2.85 4.96 -13.73
C TRP A 274 -2.49 4.45 -12.34
N VAL A 275 -1.32 3.86 -12.20
CA VAL A 275 -0.85 3.21 -10.96
C VAL A 275 0.45 3.85 -10.48
N PRO A 276 0.78 3.78 -9.18
CA PRO A 276 2.07 4.24 -8.67
C PRO A 276 3.22 3.53 -9.39
N ALA A 277 4.19 4.30 -9.86
CA ALA A 277 5.25 3.82 -10.76
C ALA A 277 6.36 3.03 -10.07
N GLU A 278 6.50 3.19 -8.77
CA GLU A 278 7.56 2.58 -7.93
C GLU A 278 7.06 1.46 -7.01
N VAL A 279 5.90 0.86 -7.31
CA VAL A 279 5.46 -0.36 -6.62
C VAL A 279 6.24 -1.57 -7.12
N ASP A 280 6.29 -2.64 -6.32
CA ASP A 280 7.05 -3.85 -6.65
C ASP A 280 6.32 -4.71 -7.68
N PHE A 281 4.97 -4.80 -7.59
CA PHE A 281 4.13 -5.50 -8.56
C PHE A 281 2.90 -4.67 -8.92
N VAL A 282 2.47 -4.81 -10.16
CA VAL A 282 1.15 -4.39 -10.64
C VAL A 282 0.47 -5.60 -11.26
N ILE A 283 -0.63 -6.02 -10.66
CA ILE A 283 -1.50 -7.10 -11.16
C ILE A 283 -2.66 -6.41 -11.86
N GLU A 284 -2.66 -6.46 -13.19
CA GLU A 284 -3.69 -5.82 -14.02
C GLU A 284 -4.80 -6.80 -14.38
N GLY A 285 -6.01 -6.31 -14.47
CA GLY A 285 -7.14 -7.14 -14.84
C GLY A 285 -8.46 -6.37 -14.92
N TYR A 286 -9.54 -7.11 -14.81
CA TYR A 286 -10.90 -6.57 -14.83
C TYR A 286 -11.85 -7.44 -14.02
N THR A 287 -12.95 -6.86 -13.58
CA THR A 287 -14.13 -7.60 -13.06
C THR A 287 -15.26 -7.54 -14.07
N ILE A 288 -16.15 -8.53 -13.99
CA ILE A 288 -17.42 -8.56 -14.76
C ILE A 288 -18.54 -8.29 -13.76
N PRO A 289 -19.32 -7.21 -13.90
CA PRO A 289 -20.40 -6.90 -12.98
C PRO A 289 -21.39 -8.05 -12.83
N GLY A 290 -21.65 -8.44 -11.59
CA GLY A 290 -22.51 -9.58 -11.24
C GLY A 290 -21.83 -10.94 -11.25
N GLU A 291 -20.56 -11.04 -11.68
CA GLU A 291 -19.77 -12.26 -11.51
C GLU A 291 -19.18 -12.29 -10.10
N THR A 292 -19.61 -13.25 -9.30
CA THR A 292 -19.14 -13.43 -7.92
C THR A 292 -18.62 -14.83 -7.69
N ARG A 293 -17.85 -14.99 -6.61
CA ARG A 293 -17.41 -16.27 -6.10
C ARG A 293 -17.26 -16.18 -4.59
N THR A 294 -17.51 -17.27 -3.90
CA THR A 294 -17.34 -17.37 -2.45
C THR A 294 -15.90 -17.06 -2.05
N GLU A 295 -15.71 -16.03 -1.24
CA GLU A 295 -14.44 -15.57 -0.63
C GLU A 295 -14.49 -15.84 0.85
N GLY A 296 -13.37 -16.24 1.42
CA GLY A 296 -13.25 -16.53 2.84
C GLY A 296 -13.22 -18.03 3.15
N PRO A 297 -13.28 -18.38 4.44
CA PRO A 297 -13.16 -17.49 5.59
C PRO A 297 -11.80 -16.77 5.64
N PHE A 298 -11.71 -15.68 6.39
CA PHE A 298 -10.46 -14.94 6.57
C PHE A 298 -10.27 -14.51 8.02
N GLY A 299 -9.11 -14.83 8.60
CA GLY A 299 -8.71 -14.38 9.92
C GLY A 299 -8.38 -12.90 9.93
N ASP A 300 -9.32 -12.07 10.41
CA ASP A 300 -9.20 -10.62 10.40
C ASP A 300 -8.34 -10.12 11.58
N HIS A 301 -7.86 -8.87 11.43
CA HIS A 301 -7.05 -8.16 12.43
C HIS A 301 -7.76 -7.94 13.77
N PHE A 302 -9.08 -8.06 13.84
CA PHE A 302 -9.86 -8.05 15.08
C PHE A 302 -9.73 -9.34 15.90
N GLY A 303 -9.07 -10.39 15.39
CA GLY A 303 -8.90 -11.67 16.07
C GLY A 303 -10.04 -12.66 15.87
N TYR A 304 -10.93 -12.39 14.93
CA TYR A 304 -12.06 -13.27 14.56
C TYR A 304 -12.01 -13.58 13.08
N TYR A 305 -12.63 -14.70 12.68
CA TYR A 305 -12.81 -15.01 11.27
C TYR A 305 -14.02 -14.28 10.70
N CYS A 306 -13.82 -13.61 9.56
CA CYS A 306 -14.93 -13.24 8.69
C CYS A 306 -15.49 -14.50 8.04
N LEU A 307 -16.83 -14.59 7.93
CA LEU A 307 -17.49 -15.71 7.27
C LEU A 307 -17.29 -15.64 5.74
N GLU A 308 -17.59 -16.76 5.10
CA GLU A 308 -17.63 -16.83 3.63
C GLU A 308 -18.78 -15.98 3.09
N GLU A 309 -18.51 -15.21 2.03
CA GLU A 309 -19.49 -14.40 1.33
C GLU A 309 -19.14 -14.33 -0.15
N GLU A 310 -20.14 -13.96 -0.98
CA GLU A 310 -19.98 -13.79 -2.42
C GLU A 310 -19.36 -12.41 -2.71
N TYR A 311 -18.19 -12.41 -3.36
CA TYR A 311 -17.50 -11.20 -3.77
C TYR A 311 -17.09 -11.23 -5.24
N PRO A 312 -16.90 -10.06 -5.88
CA PRO A 312 -16.49 -9.96 -7.27
C PRO A 312 -15.18 -10.70 -7.55
N VAL A 313 -15.09 -11.28 -8.74
CA VAL A 313 -13.88 -11.96 -9.23
C VAL A 313 -13.13 -11.04 -10.19
N MET A 314 -11.84 -10.84 -9.94
CA MET A 314 -10.92 -10.16 -10.86
C MET A 314 -10.23 -11.20 -11.74
N HIS A 315 -10.31 -11.01 -13.06
CA HIS A 315 -9.59 -11.77 -14.06
C HIS A 315 -8.27 -11.08 -14.38
N VAL A 316 -7.14 -11.73 -14.08
CA VAL A 316 -5.80 -11.18 -14.25
C VAL A 316 -5.37 -11.26 -15.71
N THR A 317 -4.90 -10.16 -16.26
CA THR A 317 -4.44 -10.03 -17.66
C THR A 317 -2.93 -9.85 -17.79
N ALA A 318 -2.28 -9.27 -16.78
CA ALA A 318 -0.83 -9.08 -16.74
C ALA A 318 -0.33 -8.94 -15.29
N ILE A 319 0.93 -9.28 -15.08
CA ILE A 319 1.67 -8.98 -13.86
C ILE A 319 2.99 -8.36 -14.23
#